data_1a6158665ce5d8958041afe8e521111f
#
_entry.id   1a6158665ce5d8958041afe8e521111f
#
_cell.length_a   1.000
_cell.length_b   1.000
_cell.length_c   1.000
_cell.angle_alpha   90.00
_cell.angle_beta   90.00
_cell.angle_gamma   90.00
#
_symmetry.space_group_name_H-M   'P 1'
#
loop_
_entity.id
_entity.type
_entity.pdbx_description
1 polymer ?
#
loop_
_entity_poly.entity_id
_entity_poly.type
_entity_poly.pdbx_seq_one_letter_code
_entity_poly.pdbx_strand_id
1 'polypeptide(L)'
;MAAHRLGTERMIYAMSPLNLPALQVASGDTVVVETADCFENQVQSETQPFVAIDWEHVNPATGPIYVQDAAPGDLLAISIERIETADHGVMTTGPEMGVFGDELAESTIRIVPIVDRTVKLLDHAYPCRPMIGVIGTAPRESAVPNGTPGEHGGNMDCKLIGQGATLVLPVEVPGALLALGDLHAVMGDGEVCSTGVEMAGEVTLRLRVLKRGVTCPHPSSWTASRPPPSRHGPRWTRQPTRQRSRWPIGCSGRRRSASRRSPSC
;
A
#
# COMPACT_ATOMS: atom_id res chain seq x y z
N MET A 1 -0.91 -27.63 2.55
CA MET A 1 -0.49 -26.27 2.15
C MET A 1 -0.22 -26.32 0.66
N ALA A 2 -1.02 -25.63 -0.11
CA ALA A 2 -0.88 -25.51 -1.54
C ALA A 2 -0.18 -24.19 -1.92
N ALA A 3 0.37 -24.12 -3.13
CA ALA A 3 0.90 -22.89 -3.71
C ALA A 3 0.01 -22.49 -4.88
N HIS A 4 -0.35 -21.22 -4.92
CA HIS A 4 -1.22 -20.63 -5.92
C HIS A 4 -0.51 -19.45 -6.59
N ARG A 5 -0.99 -19.05 -7.78
CA ARG A 5 -0.52 -17.87 -8.48
C ARG A 5 -1.73 -17.04 -8.94
N LEU A 6 -1.63 -15.73 -8.82
CA LEU A 6 -2.64 -14.77 -9.28
C LEU A 6 -1.92 -13.66 -10.06
N GLY A 7 -2.28 -13.51 -11.32
CA GLY A 7 -1.73 -12.51 -12.21
C GLY A 7 -2.54 -11.21 -12.21
N THR A 8 -2.04 -10.23 -12.98
CA THR A 8 -2.60 -8.88 -13.07
C THR A 8 -3.89 -8.79 -13.89
N GLU A 9 -4.37 -9.89 -14.50
CA GLU A 9 -5.65 -9.92 -15.21
C GLU A 9 -6.86 -9.69 -14.29
N ARG A 10 -6.64 -9.67 -12.99
CA ARG A 10 -7.65 -9.43 -11.95
C ARG A 10 -7.19 -8.35 -10.99
N MET A 11 -7.43 -7.11 -11.37
CA MET A 11 -7.15 -5.94 -10.54
C MET A 11 -8.45 -5.24 -10.12
N ILE A 12 -8.40 -4.57 -8.98
CA ILE A 12 -9.48 -3.74 -8.44
C ILE A 12 -8.91 -2.37 -8.05
N TYR A 13 -9.74 -1.34 -8.09
CA TYR A 13 -9.38 0.05 -7.72
C TYR A 13 -10.06 0.50 -6.43
N ALA A 14 -10.87 -0.39 -5.85
CA ALA A 14 -11.50 -0.17 -4.55
C ALA A 14 -11.65 -1.51 -3.80
N MET A 15 -11.32 -1.53 -2.51
CA MET A 15 -11.65 -2.63 -1.62
C MET A 15 -13.16 -2.62 -1.36
N SER A 16 -13.87 -3.69 -1.75
CA SER A 16 -15.34 -3.73 -1.69
C SER A 16 -15.86 -5.12 -1.31
N PRO A 17 -16.92 -5.19 -0.48
CA PRO A 17 -17.59 -6.45 -0.19
C PRO A 17 -18.30 -7.06 -1.41
N LEU A 18 -18.48 -6.27 -2.48
CA LEU A 18 -19.14 -6.69 -3.72
C LEU A 18 -18.16 -7.22 -4.77
N ASN A 19 -16.86 -7.12 -4.54
CA ASN A 19 -15.86 -7.64 -5.47
C ASN A 19 -15.94 -9.17 -5.53
N LEU A 20 -15.99 -9.70 -6.74
CA LEU A 20 -15.96 -11.15 -6.93
C LEU A 20 -14.54 -11.68 -6.71
N PRO A 21 -14.37 -12.80 -5.98
CA PRO A 21 -13.09 -13.42 -5.80
C PRO A 21 -12.40 -13.78 -7.13
N ALA A 22 -11.14 -13.41 -7.26
CA ALA A 22 -10.28 -13.83 -8.38
C ALA A 22 -9.63 -15.20 -8.11
N LEU A 23 -9.36 -15.47 -6.83
CA LEU A 23 -8.72 -16.70 -6.37
C LEU A 23 -9.34 -17.13 -5.04
N GLN A 24 -9.45 -18.43 -4.81
CA GLN A 24 -9.87 -19.01 -3.53
C GLN A 24 -8.77 -19.91 -2.98
N VAL A 25 -8.40 -19.73 -1.71
CA VAL A 25 -7.32 -20.47 -1.04
C VAL A 25 -7.72 -20.92 0.34
N ALA A 26 -7.04 -21.93 0.86
CA ALA A 26 -7.22 -22.38 2.26
C ALA A 26 -6.32 -21.57 3.21
N SER A 27 -6.73 -21.51 4.49
CA SER A 27 -5.86 -20.95 5.54
C SER A 27 -4.58 -21.77 5.68
N GLY A 28 -3.42 -21.13 5.55
CA GLY A 28 -2.09 -21.75 5.57
C GLY A 28 -1.44 -21.88 4.19
N ASP A 29 -2.19 -21.63 3.12
CA ASP A 29 -1.64 -21.69 1.76
C ASP A 29 -0.73 -20.51 1.45
N THR A 30 0.13 -20.73 0.46
CA THR A 30 1.03 -19.71 -0.10
C THR A 30 0.47 -19.22 -1.43
N VAL A 31 0.52 -17.91 -1.66
CA VAL A 31 0.09 -17.28 -2.90
C VAL A 31 1.20 -16.41 -3.43
N VAL A 32 1.52 -16.55 -4.71
CA VAL A 32 2.35 -15.60 -5.48
C VAL A 32 1.39 -14.68 -6.21
N VAL A 33 1.49 -13.39 -5.93
CA VAL A 33 0.65 -12.34 -6.52
C VAL A 33 1.50 -11.44 -7.39
N GLU A 34 1.16 -11.33 -8.66
CA GLU A 34 1.76 -10.35 -9.57
C GLU A 34 1.04 -9.02 -9.43
N THR A 35 1.78 -7.90 -9.50
CA THR A 35 1.23 -6.57 -9.41
C THR A 35 1.70 -5.72 -10.58
N ALA A 36 0.84 -4.83 -11.07
CA ALA A 36 1.26 -3.67 -11.85
C ALA A 36 1.88 -2.62 -10.92
N ASP A 37 2.55 -1.61 -11.47
CA ASP A 37 2.94 -0.42 -10.72
C ASP A 37 1.71 0.42 -10.35
N CYS A 38 1.88 1.49 -9.54
CA CYS A 38 0.75 2.31 -9.09
C CYS A 38 0.03 3.04 -10.24
N PHE A 39 0.64 3.16 -11.42
CA PHE A 39 0.05 3.75 -12.62
C PHE A 39 -0.53 2.70 -13.57
N GLU A 40 -0.72 1.45 -13.14
CA GLU A 40 -1.18 0.35 -14.02
C GLU A 40 -0.24 0.13 -15.22
N ASN A 41 1.04 0.36 -15.05
CA ASN A 41 2.04 0.33 -16.12
C ASN A 41 1.75 1.30 -17.29
N GLN A 42 0.99 2.37 -17.08
CA GLN A 42 0.66 3.35 -18.11
C GLN A 42 1.86 4.21 -18.51
N VAL A 43 2.83 4.37 -17.62
CA VAL A 43 3.99 5.22 -17.85
C VAL A 43 5.08 4.43 -18.56
N GLN A 44 5.31 4.75 -19.84
CA GLN A 44 6.27 4.05 -20.68
C GLN A 44 7.46 4.95 -21.13
N SER A 45 7.40 6.26 -20.83
CA SER A 45 8.44 7.21 -21.22
C SER A 45 8.47 8.42 -20.29
N GLU A 46 9.66 8.93 -19.98
CA GLU A 46 9.83 10.18 -19.23
C GLU A 46 9.28 11.41 -19.97
N THR A 47 9.10 11.30 -21.28
CA THR A 47 8.54 12.38 -22.14
C THR A 47 7.02 12.27 -22.31
N GLN A 48 6.40 11.27 -21.72
CA GLN A 48 4.94 11.11 -21.75
C GLN A 48 4.28 12.31 -21.06
N PRO A 49 3.26 12.94 -21.67
CA PRO A 49 2.52 13.99 -20.98
C PRO A 49 1.86 13.49 -19.70
N PHE A 50 2.06 14.18 -18.59
CA PHE A 50 1.50 13.82 -17.29
C PHE A 50 -0.04 13.72 -17.33
N VAL A 51 -0.68 14.56 -18.16
CA VAL A 51 -2.13 14.53 -18.38
C VAL A 51 -2.63 13.30 -19.15
N ALA A 52 -1.72 12.50 -19.70
CA ALA A 52 -2.08 11.26 -20.39
C ALA A 52 -2.24 10.07 -19.42
N ILE A 53 -1.90 10.23 -18.14
CA ILE A 53 -2.13 9.21 -17.10
C ILE A 53 -3.62 9.21 -16.79
N ASP A 54 -4.25 8.04 -16.87
CA ASP A 54 -5.62 7.84 -16.42
C ASP A 54 -5.63 7.69 -14.89
N TRP A 55 -5.98 8.77 -14.20
CA TRP A 55 -6.01 8.84 -12.75
C TRP A 55 -7.16 8.07 -12.10
N GLU A 56 -8.13 7.59 -12.88
CA GLU A 56 -9.17 6.68 -12.38
C GLU A 56 -8.64 5.24 -12.24
N HIS A 57 -7.53 4.95 -12.94
CA HIS A 57 -6.86 3.64 -12.96
C HIS A 57 -5.48 3.69 -12.27
N VAL A 58 -5.39 4.39 -11.13
CA VAL A 58 -4.18 4.38 -10.30
C VAL A 58 -4.37 3.52 -9.05
N ASN A 59 -3.27 3.13 -8.45
CA ASN A 59 -3.21 2.24 -7.30
C ASN A 59 -4.02 0.94 -7.49
N PRO A 60 -3.82 0.22 -8.63
CA PRO A 60 -4.45 -1.07 -8.83
C PRO A 60 -4.00 -2.07 -7.77
N ALA A 61 -4.92 -2.88 -7.27
CA ALA A 61 -4.62 -3.98 -6.37
C ALA A 61 -5.02 -5.31 -7.00
N THR A 62 -4.10 -6.25 -7.12
CA THR A 62 -4.38 -7.60 -7.64
C THR A 62 -5.16 -8.40 -6.61
N GLY A 63 -6.26 -8.97 -7.02
CA GLY A 63 -7.20 -9.68 -6.16
C GLY A 63 -8.64 -9.55 -6.67
N PRO A 64 -9.63 -9.82 -5.78
CA PRO A 64 -9.50 -10.27 -4.39
C PRO A 64 -9.19 -11.75 -4.23
N ILE A 65 -8.46 -12.07 -3.17
CA ILE A 65 -8.21 -13.45 -2.74
C ILE A 65 -9.21 -13.79 -1.64
N TYR A 66 -10.03 -14.79 -1.88
CA TYR A 66 -10.96 -15.35 -0.89
C TYR A 66 -10.24 -16.40 -0.05
N VAL A 67 -10.13 -16.19 1.26
CA VAL A 67 -9.52 -17.15 2.18
C VAL A 67 -10.62 -17.98 2.83
N GLN A 68 -10.62 -19.29 2.58
CA GLN A 68 -11.61 -20.23 3.13
C GLN A 68 -11.63 -20.14 4.66
N ASP A 69 -12.83 -20.31 5.22
CA ASP A 69 -13.10 -20.24 6.67
C ASP A 69 -12.81 -18.89 7.35
N ALA A 70 -12.39 -17.86 6.62
CA ALA A 70 -12.34 -16.50 7.16
C ALA A 70 -13.75 -15.94 7.31
N ALA A 71 -14.14 -15.59 8.53
CA ALA A 71 -15.46 -15.08 8.86
C ALA A 71 -15.37 -13.69 9.52
N PRO A 72 -16.41 -12.86 9.42
CA PRO A 72 -16.43 -11.55 10.09
C PRO A 72 -16.12 -11.66 11.59
N GLY A 73 -15.17 -10.84 12.04
CA GLY A 73 -14.66 -10.82 13.41
C GLY A 73 -13.41 -11.69 13.63
N ASP A 74 -12.98 -12.49 12.64
CA ASP A 74 -11.65 -13.10 12.63
C ASP A 74 -10.58 -12.05 12.24
N LEU A 75 -9.32 -12.46 12.28
CA LEU A 75 -8.20 -11.70 11.75
C LEU A 75 -7.51 -12.51 10.65
N LEU A 76 -6.95 -11.83 9.66
CA LEU A 76 -6.12 -12.43 8.63
C LEU A 76 -4.65 -12.04 8.88
N ALA A 77 -3.82 -13.03 9.19
CA ALA A 77 -2.37 -12.88 9.27
C ALA A 77 -1.77 -13.13 7.88
N ILE A 78 -1.06 -12.16 7.36
CA ILE A 78 -0.46 -12.10 6.03
C ILE A 78 1.05 -12.03 6.21
N SER A 79 1.74 -13.16 6.05
CA SER A 79 3.21 -13.20 6.13
C SER A 79 3.78 -12.92 4.74
N ILE A 80 4.58 -11.87 4.61
CA ILE A 80 5.24 -11.46 3.37
C ILE A 80 6.55 -12.21 3.29
N GLU A 81 6.58 -13.31 2.52
CA GLU A 81 7.75 -14.20 2.45
C GLU A 81 8.81 -13.66 1.49
N ARG A 82 8.38 -13.08 0.37
CA ARG A 82 9.28 -12.56 -0.68
C ARG A 82 8.62 -11.43 -1.45
N ILE A 83 9.42 -10.45 -1.88
CA ILE A 83 9.05 -9.42 -2.86
C ILE A 83 10.12 -9.42 -3.95
N GLU A 84 9.72 -9.74 -5.19
CA GLU A 84 10.55 -9.62 -6.39
C GLU A 84 10.28 -8.28 -7.05
N THR A 85 11.35 -7.59 -7.40
CA THR A 85 11.27 -6.28 -8.04
C THR A 85 11.31 -6.43 -9.56
N ALA A 86 10.62 -5.54 -10.27
CA ALA A 86 10.87 -5.31 -11.69
C ALA A 86 12.31 -4.77 -11.92
N ASP A 87 12.69 -4.59 -13.18
CA ASP A 87 13.99 -4.04 -13.59
C ASP A 87 14.02 -2.50 -13.60
N HIS A 88 12.87 -1.88 -13.42
CA HIS A 88 12.72 -0.44 -13.30
C HIS A 88 11.52 -0.09 -12.41
N GLY A 89 11.46 1.16 -12.00
CA GLY A 89 10.30 1.77 -11.37
C GLY A 89 10.04 3.15 -11.93
N VAL A 90 8.93 3.74 -11.56
CA VAL A 90 8.49 5.05 -11.99
C VAL A 90 8.41 5.98 -10.78
N MET A 91 8.80 7.23 -10.96
CA MET A 91 8.55 8.31 -10.00
C MET A 91 7.90 9.48 -10.73
N THR A 92 6.94 10.11 -10.07
CA THR A 92 6.30 11.33 -10.58
C THR A 92 6.34 12.42 -9.51
N THR A 93 6.55 13.66 -9.94
CA THR A 93 6.37 14.83 -9.08
C THR A 93 5.68 15.93 -9.88
N GLY A 94 4.97 16.79 -9.20
CA GLY A 94 4.28 17.88 -9.90
C GLY A 94 3.60 18.86 -8.95
N PRO A 95 3.03 19.93 -9.52
CA PRO A 95 2.20 20.86 -8.76
C PRO A 95 1.09 20.14 -8.01
N GLU A 96 0.82 20.60 -6.79
CA GLU A 96 -0.20 20.05 -5.88
C GLU A 96 0.06 18.61 -5.41
N MET A 97 1.23 18.01 -5.71
CA MET A 97 1.62 16.68 -5.26
C MET A 97 2.52 16.73 -4.02
N GLY A 98 2.05 16.12 -2.94
CA GLY A 98 2.82 16.00 -1.71
C GLY A 98 3.15 17.33 -1.02
N VAL A 99 4.17 17.30 -0.16
CA VAL A 99 4.53 18.44 0.71
C VAL A 99 5.14 19.59 -0.09
N PHE A 100 5.85 19.30 -1.16
CA PHE A 100 6.54 20.30 -1.98
C PHE A 100 5.76 20.70 -3.26
N GLY A 101 4.53 20.23 -3.41
CA GLY A 101 3.73 20.51 -4.61
C GLY A 101 3.54 21.99 -4.92
N ASP A 102 3.44 22.85 -3.89
CA ASP A 102 3.31 24.30 -4.06
C ASP A 102 4.60 24.97 -4.58
N GLU A 103 5.75 24.30 -4.48
CA GLU A 103 7.05 24.79 -4.93
C GLU A 103 7.39 24.32 -6.35
N LEU A 104 6.64 23.37 -6.88
CA LEU A 104 6.88 22.78 -8.20
C LEU A 104 6.06 23.49 -9.27
N ALA A 105 6.74 23.94 -10.33
CA ALA A 105 6.09 24.62 -11.45
C ALA A 105 5.58 23.66 -12.53
N GLU A 106 6.18 22.47 -12.63
CA GLU A 106 5.94 21.51 -13.70
C GLU A 106 5.91 20.08 -13.14
N SER A 107 5.12 19.24 -13.81
CA SER A 107 5.13 17.81 -13.52
C SER A 107 6.31 17.12 -14.21
N THR A 108 6.93 16.17 -13.54
CA THR A 108 8.01 15.35 -14.06
C THR A 108 7.73 13.87 -13.90
N ILE A 109 8.19 13.09 -14.87
CA ILE A 109 8.19 11.63 -14.83
C ILE A 109 9.64 11.16 -14.91
N ARG A 110 10.00 10.18 -14.08
CA ARG A 110 11.29 9.50 -14.12
C ARG A 110 11.09 8.00 -14.18
N ILE A 111 11.77 7.35 -15.11
CA ILE A 111 11.92 5.90 -15.16
C ILE A 111 13.25 5.55 -14.50
N VAL A 112 13.19 4.87 -13.37
CA VAL A 112 14.33 4.64 -12.49
C VAL A 112 14.78 3.19 -12.62
N PRO A 113 15.98 2.92 -13.16
CA PRO A 113 16.49 1.56 -13.30
C PRO A 113 16.72 0.88 -11.96
N ILE A 114 16.36 -0.40 -11.88
CA ILE A 114 16.62 -1.28 -10.74
C ILE A 114 17.53 -2.41 -11.21
N VAL A 115 18.79 -2.36 -10.82
CA VAL A 115 19.82 -3.32 -11.23
C VAL A 115 20.46 -3.94 -10.00
N ASP A 116 20.55 -5.27 -9.95
CA ASP A 116 21.14 -5.99 -8.82
C ASP A 116 20.60 -5.54 -7.46
N ARG A 117 19.28 -5.42 -7.36
CA ARG A 117 18.59 -4.91 -6.16
C ARG A 117 19.06 -3.52 -5.70
N THR A 118 19.42 -2.68 -6.65
CA THR A 118 19.86 -1.30 -6.43
C THR A 118 19.10 -0.36 -7.35
N VAL A 119 18.46 0.62 -6.77
CA VAL A 119 17.78 1.72 -7.47
C VAL A 119 18.82 2.74 -7.89
N LYS A 120 18.84 3.11 -9.18
CA LYS A 120 19.73 4.12 -9.74
C LYS A 120 18.95 5.41 -9.96
N LEU A 121 19.01 6.31 -8.99
CA LEU A 121 18.31 7.60 -9.07
C LEU A 121 19.30 8.75 -9.10
N LEU A 122 19.30 9.51 -10.20
CA LEU A 122 20.31 10.55 -10.47
C LEU A 122 21.73 9.97 -10.33
N ASP A 123 22.60 10.64 -9.61
CA ASP A 123 23.99 10.21 -9.36
C ASP A 123 24.14 9.30 -8.14
N HIS A 124 23.02 8.78 -7.61
CA HIS A 124 23.03 7.99 -6.40
C HIS A 124 22.52 6.57 -6.64
N ALA A 125 22.98 5.65 -5.80
CA ALA A 125 22.58 4.25 -5.78
C ALA A 125 22.01 3.90 -4.41
N TYR A 126 20.76 3.44 -4.40
CA TYR A 126 20.05 3.07 -3.17
C TYR A 126 19.78 1.57 -3.16
N PRO A 127 20.20 0.83 -2.13
CA PRO A 127 19.80 -0.57 -1.98
C PRO A 127 18.28 -0.70 -1.93
N CYS A 128 17.70 -1.60 -2.72
CA CYS A 128 16.27 -1.87 -2.67
C CYS A 128 15.84 -2.33 -1.27
N ARG A 129 14.75 -1.76 -0.83
CA ARG A 129 14.00 -2.15 0.37
C ARG A 129 12.53 -2.24 -0.01
N PRO A 130 12.18 -3.26 -0.81
CA PRO A 130 10.84 -3.33 -1.38
C PRO A 130 9.78 -3.47 -0.29
N MET A 131 8.68 -2.76 -0.49
CA MET A 131 7.54 -2.72 0.40
C MET A 131 6.24 -2.70 -0.41
N ILE A 132 5.12 -2.93 0.27
CA ILE A 132 3.77 -2.91 -0.31
C ILE A 132 3.07 -1.65 0.20
N GLY A 133 2.71 -0.73 -0.70
CA GLY A 133 1.95 0.48 -0.39
C GLY A 133 0.48 0.14 -0.12
N VAL A 134 -0.18 -0.51 -1.07
CA VAL A 134 -1.58 -0.92 -0.97
C VAL A 134 -1.70 -2.39 -0.60
N ILE A 135 -2.29 -2.68 0.53
CA ILE A 135 -2.72 -4.04 0.92
C ILE A 135 -3.92 -3.95 1.86
N GLY A 136 -5.02 -4.62 1.54
CA GLY A 136 -6.24 -4.51 2.34
C GLY A 136 -7.21 -5.66 2.15
N THR A 137 -8.11 -5.79 3.12
CA THR A 137 -9.29 -6.67 3.09
C THR A 137 -10.53 -5.85 2.73
N ALA A 138 -11.60 -6.49 2.28
CA ALA A 138 -12.83 -5.75 2.00
C ALA A 138 -13.48 -5.22 3.30
N PRO A 139 -13.85 -3.94 3.34
CA PRO A 139 -14.63 -3.37 4.43
C PRO A 139 -16.07 -3.90 4.41
N ARG A 140 -16.79 -3.75 5.54
CA ARG A 140 -18.12 -4.35 5.73
C ARG A 140 -19.21 -3.71 4.88
N GLU A 141 -19.23 -2.39 4.80
CA GLU A 141 -20.43 -1.66 4.36
C GLU A 141 -20.32 -1.10 2.96
N SER A 142 -19.20 -0.50 2.62
CA SER A 142 -19.05 0.26 1.37
C SER A 142 -17.68 0.04 0.74
N ALA A 143 -17.60 0.27 -0.56
CA ALA A 143 -16.33 0.29 -1.26
C ALA A 143 -15.47 1.47 -0.76
N VAL A 144 -14.17 1.22 -0.56
CA VAL A 144 -13.17 2.23 -0.22
C VAL A 144 -12.11 2.22 -1.34
N PRO A 145 -11.85 3.36 -2.00
CA PRO A 145 -10.81 3.45 -3.02
C PRO A 145 -9.46 2.97 -2.48
N ASN A 146 -8.70 2.27 -3.31
CA ASN A 146 -7.42 1.68 -2.89
C ASN A 146 -6.44 2.72 -2.32
N GLY A 147 -6.41 3.94 -2.87
CA GLY A 147 -5.60 5.05 -2.37
C GLY A 147 -6.00 5.60 -0.99
N THR A 148 -7.02 5.02 -0.33
CA THR A 148 -7.49 5.48 0.99
C THR A 148 -7.16 4.45 2.06
N PRO A 149 -6.29 4.77 3.03
CA PRO A 149 -5.99 3.87 4.15
C PRO A 149 -7.12 3.88 5.19
N GLY A 150 -7.28 2.75 5.90
CA GLY A 150 -8.29 2.60 6.95
C GLY A 150 -8.05 1.38 7.84
N GLU A 151 -9.07 0.99 8.61
CA GLU A 151 -8.99 -0.21 9.45
C GLU A 151 -8.82 -1.49 8.63
N HIS A 152 -9.32 -1.49 7.40
CA HIS A 152 -9.22 -2.58 6.43
C HIS A 152 -7.82 -2.72 5.80
N GLY A 153 -6.91 -1.78 6.03
CA GLY A 153 -5.65 -1.62 5.31
C GLY A 153 -5.74 -0.49 4.28
N GLY A 154 -5.62 -0.80 2.99
CA GLY A 154 -5.61 0.17 1.89
C GLY A 154 -4.22 0.72 1.64
N ASN A 155 -4.10 1.96 1.15
CA ASN A 155 -2.83 2.62 0.89
C ASN A 155 -2.18 3.13 2.18
N MET A 156 -1.32 2.31 2.76
CA MET A 156 -0.69 2.62 4.05
C MET A 156 0.71 3.21 3.91
N ASP A 157 1.36 3.04 2.78
CA ASP A 157 2.72 3.51 2.48
C ASP A 157 3.69 3.37 3.65
N CYS A 158 3.64 2.19 4.27
CA CYS A 158 4.40 1.89 5.46
C CYS A 158 5.60 0.99 5.15
N LYS A 159 6.81 1.50 5.24
CA LYS A 159 8.06 0.77 4.96
C LYS A 159 8.27 -0.49 5.80
N LEU A 160 7.47 -0.70 6.84
CA LEU A 160 7.50 -1.93 7.65
C LEU A 160 6.73 -3.07 6.98
N ILE A 161 5.89 -2.80 5.98
CA ILE A 161 5.13 -3.80 5.22
C ILE A 161 6.00 -4.30 4.07
N GLY A 162 7.06 -5.01 4.39
CA GLY A 162 8.04 -5.54 3.45
C GLY A 162 8.36 -7.00 3.72
N GLN A 163 9.31 -7.54 2.97
CA GLN A 163 9.73 -8.93 3.10
C GLN A 163 10.13 -9.29 4.53
N GLY A 164 9.61 -10.39 5.04
CA GLY A 164 9.82 -10.89 6.41
C GLY A 164 8.85 -10.32 7.44
N ALA A 165 7.99 -9.37 7.06
CA ALA A 165 6.94 -8.87 7.94
C ALA A 165 5.70 -9.79 7.96
N THR A 166 4.93 -9.69 9.02
CA THR A 166 3.57 -10.24 9.09
C THR A 166 2.61 -9.12 9.42
N LEU A 167 1.72 -8.83 8.48
CA LEU A 167 0.63 -7.89 8.63
C LEU A 167 -0.60 -8.64 9.15
N VAL A 168 -1.35 -8.02 10.06
CA VAL A 168 -2.62 -8.59 10.56
C VAL A 168 -3.73 -7.60 10.29
N LEU A 169 -4.71 -8.00 9.50
CA LEU A 169 -5.88 -7.20 9.14
C LEU A 169 -7.16 -7.81 9.69
N PRO A 170 -8.20 -7.00 9.97
CA PRO A 170 -9.51 -7.50 10.34
C PRO A 170 -10.18 -8.23 9.16
N VAL A 171 -10.99 -9.21 9.47
CA VAL A 171 -11.92 -9.83 8.53
C VAL A 171 -13.31 -9.26 8.79
N GLU A 172 -13.80 -8.44 7.87
CA GLU A 172 -15.09 -7.78 7.99
C GLU A 172 -16.17 -8.46 7.15
N VAL A 173 -15.77 -9.23 6.12
CA VAL A 173 -16.66 -9.98 5.23
C VAL A 173 -16.19 -11.43 5.08
N PRO A 174 -17.06 -12.38 4.68
CA PRO A 174 -16.64 -13.75 4.42
C PRO A 174 -15.49 -13.81 3.41
N GLY A 175 -14.46 -14.59 3.73
CA GLY A 175 -13.28 -14.76 2.88
C GLY A 175 -12.29 -13.62 2.93
N ALA A 176 -12.51 -12.58 3.73
CA ALA A 176 -11.68 -11.38 3.84
C ALA A 176 -11.52 -10.56 2.55
N LEU A 177 -11.49 -11.20 1.37
CA LEU A 177 -11.32 -10.57 0.06
C LEU A 177 -10.05 -9.69 0.01
N LEU A 178 -8.89 -10.32 0.28
CA LEU A 178 -7.59 -9.65 0.29
C LEU A 178 -7.16 -9.24 -1.12
N ALA A 179 -6.68 -8.01 -1.27
CA ALA A 179 -5.99 -7.55 -2.47
C ALA A 179 -4.76 -6.71 -2.12
N LEU A 180 -3.79 -6.63 -3.02
CA LEU A 180 -2.56 -5.87 -2.84
C LEU A 180 -1.98 -5.39 -4.16
N GLY A 181 -1.22 -4.31 -4.09
CA GLY A 181 -0.51 -3.70 -5.22
C GLY A 181 0.37 -2.56 -4.75
N ASP A 182 0.71 -1.67 -5.66
CA ASP A 182 1.44 -0.46 -5.32
C ASP A 182 2.76 -0.78 -4.59
N LEU A 183 3.63 -1.50 -5.29
CA LEU A 183 4.93 -1.88 -4.74
C LEU A 183 5.95 -0.77 -4.95
N HIS A 184 6.71 -0.46 -3.92
CA HIS A 184 7.84 0.46 -4.02
C HIS A 184 9.16 -0.29 -3.88
N ALA A 185 10.12 -0.04 -4.78
CA ALA A 185 11.49 -0.58 -4.66
C ALA A 185 12.24 0.06 -3.49
N VAL A 186 11.99 1.34 -3.28
CA VAL A 186 12.47 2.15 -2.15
C VAL A 186 11.56 3.36 -1.98
N MET A 187 11.37 3.79 -0.74
CA MET A 187 10.58 4.99 -0.40
C MET A 187 11.24 5.72 0.77
N GLY A 188 11.19 7.04 0.78
CA GLY A 188 11.50 7.89 1.93
C GLY A 188 10.41 7.82 3.00
N ASP A 189 10.72 8.17 4.25
CA ASP A 189 9.70 8.27 5.30
C ASP A 189 8.74 9.43 4.98
N GLY A 190 7.43 9.14 5.06
CA GLY A 190 6.38 10.12 4.85
C GLY A 190 6.08 10.43 3.38
N GLU A 191 6.79 9.79 2.43
CA GLU A 191 6.50 9.89 0.99
C GLU A 191 6.20 11.34 0.54
N VAL A 192 7.10 12.24 0.90
CA VAL A 192 6.86 13.70 0.90
C VAL A 192 6.47 14.32 -0.44
N CYS A 193 6.74 13.63 -1.55
CA CYS A 193 6.33 14.03 -2.90
C CYS A 193 5.21 13.14 -3.47
N SER A 194 4.51 12.37 -2.62
CA SER A 194 3.44 11.43 -3.02
C SER A 194 3.89 10.40 -4.05
N THR A 195 5.13 9.93 -3.95
CA THR A 195 5.69 8.89 -4.79
C THR A 195 6.87 8.22 -4.10
N GLY A 196 6.89 6.89 -4.13
CA GLY A 196 8.08 6.09 -3.94
C GLY A 196 8.81 5.86 -5.26
N VAL A 197 9.61 4.83 -5.37
CA VAL A 197 10.02 4.26 -6.65
C VAL A 197 9.01 3.16 -6.97
N GLU A 198 7.94 3.55 -7.63
CA GLU A 198 6.78 2.75 -7.96
C GLU A 198 7.15 1.64 -8.93
N MET A 199 6.79 0.40 -8.68
CA MET A 199 7.20 -0.69 -9.54
C MET A 199 6.16 -1.80 -9.63
N ALA A 200 6.13 -2.47 -10.76
CA ALA A 200 5.53 -3.78 -10.87
C ALA A 200 6.38 -4.83 -10.14
N GLY A 201 5.80 -5.97 -9.78
CA GLY A 201 6.56 -7.03 -9.16
C GLY A 201 5.74 -8.25 -8.77
N GLU A 202 6.36 -9.13 -8.00
CA GLU A 202 5.69 -10.31 -7.44
C GLU A 202 5.83 -10.35 -5.93
N VAL A 203 4.76 -10.71 -5.25
CA VAL A 203 4.74 -10.87 -3.79
C VAL A 203 4.36 -12.31 -3.44
N THR A 204 5.22 -13.01 -2.72
CA THR A 204 4.89 -14.31 -2.13
C THR A 204 4.36 -14.10 -0.72
N LEU A 205 3.11 -14.50 -0.51
CA LEU A 205 2.40 -14.39 0.76
C LEU A 205 2.03 -15.76 1.32
N ARG A 206 2.05 -15.88 2.63
CA ARG A 206 1.35 -16.97 3.33
C ARG A 206 0.19 -16.39 4.13
N LEU A 207 -1.01 -16.94 3.91
CA LEU A 207 -2.25 -16.44 4.49
C LEU A 207 -2.74 -17.37 5.60
N ARG A 208 -3.03 -16.82 6.76
CA ARG A 208 -3.52 -17.61 7.90
C ARG A 208 -4.67 -16.89 8.60
N VAL A 209 -5.80 -17.56 8.73
CA VAL A 209 -6.93 -17.09 9.52
C VAL A 209 -6.66 -17.31 11.01
N LEU A 210 -6.78 -16.25 11.78
CA LEU A 210 -6.74 -16.27 13.26
C LEU A 210 -8.17 -16.11 13.76
N LYS A 211 -8.69 -17.16 14.39
CA LYS A 211 -10.08 -17.19 14.83
C LYS A 211 -10.33 -16.21 15.99
N ARG A 212 -11.57 -15.73 16.07
CA ARG A 212 -12.07 -14.86 17.13
C ARG A 212 -11.70 -15.36 18.51
N GLY A 213 -11.12 -14.48 19.34
CA GLY A 213 -10.60 -14.84 20.68
C GLY A 213 -9.08 -14.70 20.80
N VAL A 214 -8.37 -14.56 19.69
CA VAL A 214 -6.99 -14.07 19.69
C VAL A 214 -7.04 -12.56 19.90
N THR A 215 -6.70 -12.09 21.10
CA THR A 215 -6.57 -10.67 21.36
C THR A 215 -5.40 -10.12 20.56
N CYS A 216 -5.68 -9.58 19.37
CA CYS A 216 -4.73 -8.70 18.72
C CYS A 216 -4.81 -7.33 19.42
N PRO A 217 -3.72 -6.72 19.82
CA PRO A 217 -3.75 -5.33 20.23
C PRO A 217 -4.36 -4.51 19.08
N HIS A 218 -5.19 -3.54 19.44
CA HIS A 218 -5.85 -2.59 18.52
C HIS A 218 -4.94 -2.23 17.31
N PRO A 219 -5.48 -1.93 16.10
CA PRO A 219 -4.70 -1.55 14.90
C PRO A 219 -3.67 -0.44 15.09
N SER A 220 -3.72 0.30 16.20
CA SER A 220 -2.68 1.25 16.61
C SER A 220 -1.37 0.60 17.09
N SER A 221 -1.30 -0.72 17.13
CA SER A 221 -0.07 -1.47 17.47
C SER A 221 0.31 -2.42 16.33
N TRP A 222 0.72 -1.86 15.21
CA TRP A 222 1.36 -2.59 14.11
C TRP A 222 2.62 -3.27 14.65
N THR A 223 2.58 -4.55 14.88
CA THR A 223 3.79 -5.32 15.20
C THR A 223 4.31 -5.96 13.93
N ALA A 224 5.15 -5.25 13.20
CA ALA A 224 6.09 -5.90 12.31
C ALA A 224 7.05 -6.72 13.20
N SER A 225 6.82 -8.01 13.36
CA SER A 225 7.79 -8.90 13.99
C SER A 225 8.90 -9.15 13.00
N ARG A 226 9.94 -8.32 13.07
CA ARG A 226 11.20 -8.59 12.38
C ARG A 226 11.77 -9.90 12.96
N PRO A 227 12.27 -10.84 12.13
CA PRO A 227 13.09 -11.91 12.64
C PRO A 227 14.29 -11.29 13.39
N PRO A 228 14.77 -11.92 14.48
CA PRO A 228 15.86 -11.35 15.26
C PRO A 228 17.07 -11.11 14.34
N PRO A 229 17.69 -9.93 14.38
CA PRO A 229 18.90 -9.67 13.62
C PRO A 229 19.97 -10.66 14.07
N SER A 230 20.64 -11.28 13.09
CA SER A 230 21.89 -11.98 13.32
C SER A 230 22.79 -11.07 14.16
N ARG A 231 23.35 -11.61 15.22
CA ARG A 231 24.06 -11.00 16.35
C ARG A 231 25.04 -9.86 16.02
N HIS A 232 24.63 -8.70 15.49
CA HIS A 232 25.41 -7.44 15.52
C HIS A 232 24.54 -6.30 14.99
N GLY A 233 23.89 -5.58 15.91
CA GLY A 233 23.16 -4.35 15.63
C GLY A 233 22.57 -3.73 16.91
N PRO A 234 22.40 -2.40 17.01
CA PRO A 234 22.05 -1.72 18.25
C PRO A 234 20.67 -2.10 18.76
N ARG A 235 20.60 -2.35 20.05
CA ARG A 235 19.41 -2.71 20.81
C ARG A 235 18.52 -1.47 21.00
N TRP A 236 17.32 -1.47 20.45
CA TRP A 236 16.31 -0.48 20.81
C TRP A 236 15.57 -0.94 22.07
N THR A 237 15.73 -0.21 23.15
CA THR A 237 14.97 -0.40 24.39
C THR A 237 13.63 0.30 24.28
N ARG A 238 12.55 -0.38 24.66
CA ARG A 238 11.20 0.18 24.78
C ARG A 238 11.21 1.32 25.80
N GLN A 239 10.77 2.50 25.39
CA GLN A 239 10.29 3.49 26.35
C GLN A 239 8.74 3.50 26.30
N PRO A 240 8.04 3.47 27.44
CA PRO A 240 6.61 3.62 27.46
C PRO A 240 6.29 5.11 27.46
N THR A 241 5.87 5.66 26.35
CA THR A 241 5.29 7.00 26.32
C THR A 241 3.80 6.94 26.03
N ARG A 242 3.04 7.24 27.07
CA ARG A 242 1.66 7.73 26.93
C ARG A 242 1.72 9.09 26.23
N GLN A 243 1.34 9.14 24.95
CA GLN A 243 0.90 10.39 24.35
C GLN A 243 -0.19 10.10 23.34
N ARG A 244 -1.41 10.53 23.71
CA ARG A 244 -2.55 10.62 22.80
C ARG A 244 -2.27 11.77 21.84
N SER A 245 -1.78 11.50 20.65
CA SER A 245 -1.81 12.47 19.56
C SER A 245 -3.00 12.12 18.66
N ARG A 246 -4.02 12.97 18.68
CA ARG A 246 -5.06 13.00 17.67
C ARG A 246 -4.43 13.58 16.42
N TRP A 247 -4.35 12.79 15.37
CA TRP A 247 -4.08 13.30 14.03
C TRP A 247 -5.36 13.92 13.49
N PRO A 248 -5.36 15.18 13.05
CA PRO A 248 -6.50 15.73 12.35
C PRO A 248 -6.48 15.25 10.91
N ILE A 249 -7.32 14.28 10.58
CA ILE A 249 -7.71 13.99 9.20
C ILE A 249 -8.74 15.05 8.84
N GLY A 250 -8.37 15.97 7.97
CA GLY A 250 -9.29 17.02 7.54
C GLY A 250 -8.77 17.78 6.34
N CYS A 251 -8.80 17.19 5.17
CA CYS A 251 -8.82 17.91 3.91
C CYS A 251 -10.22 17.82 3.31
N SER A 252 -11.17 18.62 3.80
CA SER A 252 -12.39 18.96 3.07
C SER A 252 -12.38 20.45 2.79
N GLY A 253 -11.95 20.83 1.60
CA GLY A 253 -12.04 22.19 1.10
C GLY A 253 -13.50 22.61 0.95
N ARG A 254 -14.03 23.38 1.92
CA ARG A 254 -15.21 24.21 1.71
C ARG A 254 -14.75 25.63 1.41
N ARG A 255 -14.84 25.99 0.14
CA ARG A 255 -14.80 27.41 -0.25
C ARG A 255 -15.98 28.11 0.41
N ARG A 256 -15.68 29.00 1.35
CA ARG A 256 -16.68 29.99 1.84
C ARG A 256 -16.67 31.16 0.85
N SER A 257 -17.78 31.33 0.15
CA SER A 257 -18.07 32.55 -0.60
C SER A 257 -18.21 33.71 0.38
N ALA A 258 -17.33 34.67 0.28
CA ALA A 258 -17.46 35.95 0.99
C ALA A 258 -18.54 36.79 0.31
N SER A 259 -19.70 36.90 0.89
CA SER A 259 -20.68 37.92 0.54
C SER A 259 -20.23 39.26 1.17
N ARG A 260 -19.85 40.21 0.31
CA ARG A 260 -19.69 41.62 0.68
C ARG A 260 -21.06 42.18 1.12
N ARG A 261 -21.18 42.64 2.32
CA ARG A 261 -22.20 43.60 2.72
C ARG A 261 -21.55 44.97 2.83
N SER A 262 -22.05 45.89 2.04
CA SER A 262 -21.75 47.30 2.12
C SER A 262 -22.41 47.89 3.36
N PRO A 263 -21.82 48.85 4.05
CA PRO A 263 -22.53 49.65 5.03
C PRO A 263 -23.16 50.87 4.34
N SER A 264 -24.42 51.06 4.56
CA SER A 264 -25.12 52.35 4.34
C SER A 264 -25.47 52.95 5.67
N CYS A 265 -25.16 54.27 5.77
CA CYS A 265 -25.43 55.26 6.80
C CYS A 265 -24.71 55.09 8.11
#